data_3080a72982072ab52de0322ce46dd374
#
_entry.id   3080a72982072ab52de0322ce46dd374
#
_cell.length_a   1.000
_cell.length_b   1.000
_cell.length_c   1.000
_cell.angle_alpha   90.00
_cell.angle_beta   90.00
_cell.angle_gamma   90.00
#
_symmetry.space_group_name_H-M   'P 1'
#
loop_
_entity.id
_entity.type
_entity.pdbx_description
1 polymer ?
#
loop_
_entity_poly.entity_id
_entity_poly.type
_entity_poly.pdbx_seq_one_letter_code
_entity_poly.pdbx_strand_id
1 'polypeptide(L)'
;VLDYIRRFVPIPKKALLAGNSVGTDKMFLEANMPLVIDHLHYRLVDVSSIKELAKRWYRKAFEEAPVKHGGHRALADILESIQELEYYRRVLFPREPITREHAREVAREVVELGIPKIGEEEN
;
A
#
# COMPACT_ATOMS: atom_id res chain seq x y z
N VAL A 1 12.64 -8.11 -17.63
CA VAL A 1 11.98 -7.56 -16.42
C VAL A 1 12.82 -7.81 -15.18
N LEU A 2 13.20 -9.04 -14.91
CA LEU A 2 13.98 -9.38 -13.72
C LEU A 2 15.33 -8.65 -13.66
N ASP A 3 16.06 -8.60 -14.76
CA ASP A 3 17.34 -7.90 -14.84
C ASP A 3 17.22 -6.41 -14.58
N TYR A 4 16.12 -5.80 -15.03
CA TYR A 4 15.80 -4.40 -14.74
C TYR A 4 15.57 -4.16 -13.25
N ILE A 5 14.80 -5.01 -12.60
CA ILE A 5 14.54 -4.93 -11.14
C ILE A 5 15.85 -5.07 -10.36
N ARG A 6 16.71 -6.03 -10.72
CA ARG A 6 18.00 -6.28 -10.08
C ARG A 6 18.97 -5.10 -10.16
N ARG A 7 18.84 -4.24 -11.17
CA ARG A 7 19.66 -3.01 -11.26
C ARG A 7 19.41 -2.07 -10.09
N PHE A 8 18.17 -1.99 -9.61
CA PHE A 8 17.77 -1.08 -8.53
C PHE A 8 17.73 -1.77 -7.17
N VAL A 9 17.32 -3.02 -7.13
CA VAL A 9 17.20 -3.82 -5.91
C VAL A 9 17.83 -5.20 -6.15
N PRO A 10 19.17 -5.30 -6.05
CA PRO A 10 19.89 -6.55 -6.37
C PRO A 10 19.64 -7.65 -5.34
N ILE A 11 19.32 -7.31 -4.09
CA ILE A 11 19.14 -8.29 -3.02
C ILE A 11 17.76 -8.94 -3.12
N PRO A 12 17.67 -10.28 -3.21
CA PRO A 12 16.38 -10.99 -3.23
C PRO A 12 15.52 -10.69 -2.00
N LYS A 13 14.20 -10.73 -2.18
CA LYS A 13 13.19 -10.57 -1.12
C LYS A 13 13.17 -9.20 -0.44
N LYS A 14 13.67 -8.17 -1.08
CA LYS A 14 13.66 -6.77 -0.58
C LYS A 14 12.62 -5.90 -1.27
N ALA A 15 12.52 -5.95 -2.59
CA ALA A 15 11.56 -5.16 -3.34
C ALA A 15 10.14 -5.71 -3.19
N LEU A 16 9.18 -4.83 -2.93
CA LEU A 16 7.76 -5.17 -2.86
C LEU A 16 7.08 -4.86 -4.19
N LEU A 17 6.12 -5.68 -4.58
CA LEU A 17 5.21 -5.36 -5.68
C LEU A 17 4.21 -4.30 -5.19
N ALA A 18 4.09 -3.22 -5.93
CA ALA A 18 3.22 -2.10 -5.57
C ALA A 18 2.34 -1.68 -6.76
N GLY A 19 1.14 -1.19 -6.47
CA GLY A 19 0.22 -0.69 -7.48
C GLY A 19 -1.21 -0.67 -6.97
N ASN A 20 -2.17 -0.55 -7.87
CA ASN A 20 -3.60 -0.66 -7.56
C ASN A 20 -4.09 -2.08 -7.84
N SER A 21 -4.75 -2.70 -6.85
CA SER A 21 -5.30 -4.06 -6.96
C SER A 21 -4.24 -5.09 -7.40
N VAL A 22 -3.06 -4.98 -6.83
CA VAL A 22 -1.86 -5.74 -7.24
C VAL A 22 -1.96 -7.26 -7.02
N GLY A 23 -2.96 -7.73 -6.29
CA GLY A 23 -3.20 -9.16 -6.15
C GLY A 23 -3.40 -9.86 -7.49
N THR A 24 -4.07 -9.23 -8.44
CA THR A 24 -4.25 -9.72 -9.81
C THR A 24 -2.93 -9.77 -10.56
N ASP A 25 -2.12 -8.71 -10.47
CA ASP A 25 -0.79 -8.66 -11.08
C ASP A 25 0.12 -9.75 -10.50
N LYS A 26 0.06 -9.97 -9.20
CA LYS A 26 0.83 -11.03 -8.54
C LYS A 26 0.45 -12.40 -9.08
N MET A 27 -0.83 -12.70 -9.21
CA MET A 27 -1.29 -13.97 -9.77
C MET A 27 -0.79 -14.19 -11.20
N PHE A 28 -0.83 -13.14 -12.03
CA PHE A 28 -0.30 -13.19 -13.39
C PHE A 28 1.22 -13.45 -13.41
N LEU A 29 1.97 -12.76 -12.57
CA LEU A 29 3.42 -12.93 -12.48
C LEU A 29 3.80 -14.31 -11.95
N GLU A 30 3.08 -14.85 -10.99
CA GLU A 30 3.29 -16.22 -10.49
C GLU A 30 3.11 -17.26 -11.59
N ALA A 31 2.10 -17.09 -12.44
CA ALA A 31 1.80 -18.01 -13.54
C ALA A 31 2.76 -17.87 -14.72
N ASN A 32 3.20 -16.66 -15.06
CA ASN A 32 3.93 -16.37 -16.30
C ASN A 32 5.38 -15.97 -16.11
N MET A 33 5.75 -15.43 -14.95
CA MET A 33 7.08 -14.90 -14.65
C MET A 33 7.50 -15.27 -13.22
N PRO A 34 7.58 -16.57 -12.88
CA PRO A 34 7.83 -17.01 -11.51
C PRO A 34 9.17 -16.54 -10.94
N LEU A 35 10.20 -16.36 -11.77
CA LEU A 35 11.50 -15.86 -11.33
C LEU A 35 11.44 -14.41 -10.83
N VAL A 36 10.53 -13.60 -11.37
CA VAL A 36 10.29 -12.24 -10.87
C VAL A 36 9.69 -12.31 -9.47
N ILE A 37 8.68 -13.14 -9.27
CA ILE A 37 8.05 -13.34 -7.95
C ILE A 37 9.04 -13.88 -6.93
N ASP A 38 9.89 -14.81 -7.31
CA ASP A 38 10.93 -15.35 -6.43
C ASP A 38 11.93 -14.29 -5.95
N HIS A 39 12.19 -13.29 -6.77
CA HIS A 39 13.08 -12.17 -6.40
C HIS A 39 12.39 -11.15 -5.50
N LEU A 40 11.07 -11.00 -5.56
CA LEU A 40 10.30 -10.03 -4.79
C LEU A 40 10.01 -10.52 -3.36
N HIS A 41 9.78 -9.55 -2.48
CA HIS A 41 9.21 -9.82 -1.16
C HIS A 41 7.76 -10.32 -1.32
N TYR A 42 7.28 -11.17 -0.43
CA TYR A 42 5.92 -11.71 -0.50
C TYR A 42 4.82 -10.68 -0.21
N ARG A 43 5.15 -9.61 0.51
CA ARG A 43 4.19 -8.55 0.85
C ARG A 43 3.99 -7.61 -0.31
N LEU A 44 2.79 -7.03 -0.35
CA LEU A 44 2.34 -6.09 -1.39
C LEU A 44 2.12 -4.71 -0.79
N VAL A 45 2.30 -3.67 -1.60
CA VAL A 45 1.81 -2.33 -1.31
C VAL A 45 0.67 -2.04 -2.27
N ASP A 46 -0.56 -2.08 -1.77
CA ASP A 46 -1.76 -1.85 -2.58
C ASP A 46 -2.33 -0.46 -2.30
N VAL A 47 -2.21 0.43 -3.28
CA VAL A 47 -2.73 1.80 -3.22
C VAL A 47 -4.25 1.80 -3.07
N SER A 48 -4.94 0.81 -3.64
CA SER A 48 -6.39 0.67 -3.51
C SER A 48 -6.82 0.44 -2.06
N SER A 49 -6.00 -0.19 -1.24
CA SER A 49 -6.26 -0.36 0.19
C SER A 49 -6.24 0.98 0.93
N ILE A 50 -5.27 1.83 0.64
CA ILE A 50 -5.20 3.19 1.21
C ILE A 50 -6.41 4.01 0.77
N LYS A 51 -6.78 3.92 -0.50
CA LYS A 51 -7.97 4.57 -1.06
C LYS A 51 -9.25 4.13 -0.33
N GLU A 52 -9.41 2.85 -0.06
CA GLU A 52 -10.57 2.33 0.67
C GLU A 52 -10.64 2.87 2.11
N LEU A 53 -9.50 3.01 2.80
CA LEU A 53 -9.44 3.61 4.12
C LEU A 53 -9.74 5.12 4.06
N ALA A 54 -9.21 5.83 3.08
CA ALA A 54 -9.50 7.25 2.87
C ALA A 54 -10.98 7.49 2.62
N LYS A 55 -11.61 6.65 1.82
CA LYS A 55 -13.06 6.71 1.54
C LYS A 55 -13.89 6.62 2.83
N ARG A 56 -13.46 5.81 3.78
CA ARG A 56 -14.18 5.56 5.03
C ARG A 56 -13.86 6.57 6.13
N TRP A 57 -12.59 6.95 6.24
CA TRP A 57 -12.11 7.77 7.36
C TRP A 57 -11.89 9.23 7.01
N TYR A 58 -11.58 9.51 5.74
CA TYR A 58 -11.21 10.84 5.25
C TYR A 58 -11.89 11.13 3.92
N ARG A 59 -13.21 11.20 3.95
CA ARG A 59 -14.05 11.35 2.74
C ARG A 59 -13.64 12.49 1.84
N LYS A 60 -13.32 13.65 2.41
CA LYS A 60 -12.85 14.81 1.64
C LYS A 60 -11.55 14.55 0.89
N ALA A 61 -10.61 13.87 1.54
CA ALA A 61 -9.37 13.48 0.88
C ALA A 61 -9.62 12.51 -0.28
N PHE A 62 -10.54 11.58 -0.11
CA PHE A 62 -10.94 10.66 -1.17
C PHE A 62 -11.58 11.40 -2.36
N GLU A 63 -12.45 12.36 -2.11
CA GLU A 63 -13.18 13.10 -3.16
C GLU A 63 -12.27 14.02 -3.98
N GLU A 64 -11.23 14.59 -3.37
CA GLU A 64 -10.27 15.50 -4.02
C GLU A 64 -9.06 14.78 -4.63
N ALA A 65 -9.00 13.45 -4.56
CA ALA A 65 -7.91 12.69 -5.16
C ALA A 65 -7.83 12.91 -6.69
N PRO A 66 -6.61 12.88 -7.27
CA PRO A 66 -6.44 13.10 -8.70
C PRO A 66 -7.30 12.15 -9.53
N VAL A 67 -7.95 12.69 -10.56
CA VAL A 67 -8.76 11.92 -11.50
C VAL A 67 -7.83 11.14 -12.43
N LYS A 68 -8.14 9.86 -12.64
CA LYS A 68 -7.40 8.99 -13.55
C LYS A 68 -7.93 9.12 -14.98
N HIS A 69 -7.03 9.32 -15.92
CA HIS A 69 -7.33 9.48 -17.35
C HIS A 69 -6.75 8.34 -18.20
N GLY A 70 -6.21 7.30 -17.59
CA GLY A 70 -5.29 6.30 -18.12
C GLY A 70 -5.57 5.64 -19.46
N GLY A 71 -6.80 5.55 -19.94
CA GLY A 71 -7.14 5.01 -21.25
C GLY A 71 -6.61 3.60 -21.52
N HIS A 72 -6.37 2.79 -20.49
CA HIS A 72 -5.85 1.42 -20.57
C HIS A 72 -4.43 1.27 -21.14
N ARG A 73 -3.62 2.32 -21.09
CA ARG A 73 -2.19 2.25 -21.41
C ARG A 73 -1.41 1.89 -20.17
N ALA A 74 -0.66 0.79 -20.21
CA ALA A 74 0.04 0.24 -19.03
C ALA A 74 0.95 1.26 -18.35
N LEU A 75 1.74 2.02 -19.08
CA LEU A 75 2.63 3.04 -18.50
C LEU A 75 1.85 4.18 -17.85
N ALA A 76 0.79 4.67 -18.50
CA ALA A 76 -0.07 5.71 -17.94
C ALA A 76 -0.73 5.25 -16.65
N ASP A 77 -1.23 4.04 -16.59
CA ASP A 77 -1.85 3.45 -15.39
C ASP A 77 -0.85 3.33 -14.24
N ILE A 78 0.39 2.93 -14.53
CA ILE A 78 1.47 2.85 -13.52
C ILE A 78 1.79 4.24 -12.97
N LEU A 79 1.96 5.24 -13.83
CA LEU A 79 2.27 6.61 -13.42
C LEU A 79 1.13 7.23 -12.59
N GLU A 80 -0.11 6.97 -12.96
CA GLU A 80 -1.28 7.41 -12.19
C GLU A 80 -1.36 6.74 -10.82
N SER A 81 -1.01 5.46 -10.71
CA SER A 81 -0.92 4.76 -9.42
C SER A 81 0.16 5.37 -8.52
N ILE A 82 1.31 5.74 -9.08
CA ILE A 82 2.39 6.42 -8.36
C ILE A 82 1.93 7.80 -7.87
N GLN A 83 1.26 8.57 -8.71
CA GLN A 83 0.70 9.88 -8.34
C GLN A 83 -0.36 9.76 -7.24
N GLU A 84 -1.23 8.77 -7.33
CA GLU A 84 -2.25 8.51 -6.32
C GLU A 84 -1.63 8.18 -4.97
N LEU A 85 -0.61 7.34 -4.94
CA LEU A 85 0.12 7.03 -3.71
C LEU A 85 0.81 8.27 -3.14
N GLU A 86 1.44 9.09 -3.97
CA GLU A 86 2.09 10.34 -3.53
C GLU A 86 1.06 11.32 -2.96
N TYR A 87 -0.11 11.43 -3.58
CA TYR A 87 -1.20 12.23 -3.06
C TYR A 87 -1.62 11.78 -1.65
N TYR A 88 -1.91 10.49 -1.47
CA TYR A 88 -2.32 9.98 -0.17
C TYR A 88 -1.21 10.08 0.88
N ARG A 89 0.04 9.89 0.48
CA ARG A 89 1.19 10.09 1.37
C ARG A 89 1.21 11.51 1.95
N ARG A 90 0.97 12.52 1.12
CA ARG A 90 1.00 13.93 1.55
C ARG A 90 -0.22 14.33 2.36
N VAL A 91 -1.39 13.78 2.04
CA VAL A 91 -2.66 14.20 2.66
C VAL A 91 -2.97 13.44 3.94
N LEU A 92 -2.68 12.14 3.99
CA LEU A 92 -3.10 11.26 5.09
C LEU A 92 -2.00 10.98 6.12
N PHE A 93 -0.73 11.05 5.73
CA PHE A 93 0.38 10.73 6.61
C PHE A 93 1.02 11.99 7.18
N PRO A 94 1.58 11.94 8.42
CA PRO A 94 2.21 13.11 9.01
C PRO A 94 3.34 13.67 8.14
N ARG A 95 3.41 15.00 8.01
CA ARG A 95 4.46 15.69 7.25
C ARG A 95 5.76 15.78 8.03
N GLU A 96 5.67 15.87 9.36
CA GLU A 96 6.81 16.00 10.25
C GLU A 96 7.40 14.64 10.57
N PRO A 97 8.71 14.57 10.85
CA PRO A 97 9.32 13.33 11.30
C PRO A 97 8.62 12.79 12.56
N ILE A 98 8.33 11.51 12.56
CA ILE A 98 7.71 10.83 13.69
C ILE A 98 8.78 10.62 14.76
N THR A 99 8.54 11.10 15.98
CA THR A 99 9.41 10.86 17.11
C THR A 99 9.13 9.49 17.73
N ARG A 100 10.17 8.87 18.27
CA ARG A 100 10.01 7.59 19.00
C ARG A 100 9.13 7.73 20.22
N GLU A 101 9.23 8.87 20.91
CA GLU A 101 8.42 9.16 22.11
C GLU A 101 6.93 9.19 21.78
N HIS A 102 6.56 9.92 20.74
CA HIS A 102 5.17 9.98 20.27
C HIS A 102 4.67 8.62 19.80
N ALA A 103 5.47 7.89 19.04
CA ALA A 103 5.09 6.55 18.59
C ALA A 103 4.87 5.57 19.77
N ARG A 104 5.72 5.62 20.79
CA ARG A 104 5.57 4.80 22.00
C ARG A 104 4.32 5.16 22.79
N GLU A 105 4.01 6.46 22.91
CA GLU A 105 2.81 6.95 23.57
C GLU A 105 1.55 6.44 22.87
N VAL A 106 1.47 6.59 21.55
CA VAL A 106 0.35 6.09 20.75
C VAL A 106 0.23 4.57 20.86
N ALA A 107 1.34 3.84 20.81
CA ALA A 107 1.34 2.39 20.96
C ALA A 107 0.73 1.96 22.32
N ARG A 108 1.04 2.65 23.40
CA ARG A 108 0.44 2.39 24.72
C ARG A 108 -1.06 2.69 24.72
N GLU A 109 -1.47 3.81 24.16
CA GLU A 109 -2.88 4.18 24.06
C GLU A 109 -3.69 3.14 23.29
N VAL A 110 -3.16 2.65 22.18
CA VAL A 110 -3.81 1.62 21.37
C VAL A 110 -3.93 0.29 22.13
N VAL A 111 -2.91 -0.09 22.88
CA VAL A 111 -2.95 -1.30 23.72
C VAL A 111 -3.97 -1.16 24.86
N GLU A 112 -4.05 0.02 25.49
CA GLU A 112 -5.01 0.31 26.56
C GLU A 112 -6.46 0.29 26.08
N LEU A 113 -6.73 0.65 24.82
CA LEU A 113 -8.06 0.49 24.23
C LEU A 113 -8.52 -0.96 24.22
N GLY A 114 -7.56 -1.89 24.16
CA GLY A 114 -7.81 -3.32 24.12
C GLY A 114 -8.33 -3.83 22.79
N ILE A 115 -8.31 -5.14 22.64
CA ILE A 115 -8.91 -5.81 21.47
C ILE A 115 -10.37 -6.09 21.81
N PRO A 116 -11.34 -5.69 20.98
CA PRO A 116 -12.74 -6.04 21.21
C PRO A 116 -12.88 -7.56 21.35
N LYS A 117 -13.51 -8.00 22.43
CA LYS A 117 -13.81 -9.41 22.62
C LYS A 117 -14.88 -9.83 21.62
N ILE A 118 -14.49 -10.71 20.70
CA ILE A 118 -15.39 -11.26 19.69
C ILE A 118 -15.98 -12.55 20.28
N GLY A 119 -17.31 -12.62 20.42
CA GLY A 119 -18.04 -13.84 20.75
C GLY A 119 -18.29 -14.11 22.23
N GLU A 120 -18.08 -13.16 23.16
CA GLU A 120 -18.75 -13.20 24.46
C GLU A 120 -20.15 -12.63 24.26
N GLU A 121 -21.10 -13.48 23.87
CA GLU A 121 -22.50 -13.17 24.08
C GLU A 121 -22.69 -13.11 25.59
N GLU A 122 -23.15 -11.96 26.09
CA GLU A 122 -23.67 -11.86 27.44
C GLU A 122 -24.87 -12.81 27.56
N ASN A 123 -24.66 -13.91 28.24
CA ASN A 123 -25.75 -14.77 28.68
C ASN A 123 -26.41 -14.14 29.91
#